data_7ec02620352f3f471e7db5fd462fdcd4
#
_entry.id   7ec02620352f3f471e7db5fd462fdcd4
#
_cell.length_a   1.000
_cell.length_b   1.000
_cell.length_c   1.000
_cell.angle_alpha   90.00
_cell.angle_beta   90.00
_cell.angle_gamma   90.00
#
_symmetry.space_group_name_H-M   'P 1'
#
loop_
_entity.id
_entity.type
_entity.pdbx_description
1 polymer ?
#
loop_
_entity_poly.entity_id
_entity_poly.type
_entity_poly.pdbx_seq_one_letter_code
_entity_poly.pdbx_strand_id
1 'polypeptide(L)'
;MNHRSIFETVVLKIQELLQSKNFLDAHRLENHFVRKRLLSMYQVIVFLIYTTKQKLDTNIGNIRVDLPTLGFPKAISKQAVSKARQGIKPSLFQALLDLSVDAFYNNISKKNYWQEKYSLFAIDGSRLCLPPSKSNFEEFGHRFSRMNPKREWSEALASIAYDICNDYIVHGLIWYSLSSERKMAKCHFSAMEKLNLLENAIFILDRGYYSEDLFRFFYDKGCFCLMRLTESLNIAKKCSKTSLNTTLAGNPKNGTVDIPIRVIRVDLGNGTTEYLATNIPEEEIPTGLFKELYFKRWPIEQKYDEIKNQHLIEEFNGRTSTSIQQEFYINLLMANLASLIKADADEVIETNAKPTNKYRYQANRAYIIGRLKKIFPPVVIRQLPVDAIIVIFDESSNVKSQIQPGRSCPRKKGGKGRERKHFYNRKTAV
;
A
#
# COMPACT_ATOMS: atom_id res chain seq x y z
N MET A 1 17.52 -14.58 4.77
CA MET A 1 17.07 -15.10 3.45
C MET A 1 17.16 -13.98 2.41
N ASN A 2 17.35 -14.31 1.12
CA ASN A 2 17.22 -13.35 0.03
C ASN A 2 15.73 -13.16 -0.37
N HIS A 3 15.44 -12.26 -1.30
CA HIS A 3 14.08 -11.94 -1.73
C HIS A 3 13.32 -13.14 -2.33
N ARG A 4 14.02 -14.03 -3.07
CA ARG A 4 13.44 -15.27 -3.65
C ARG A 4 12.99 -16.22 -2.57
N SER A 5 13.84 -16.52 -1.59
CA SER A 5 13.50 -17.42 -0.48
C SER A 5 12.38 -16.88 0.40
N ILE A 6 12.28 -15.54 0.56
CA ILE A 6 11.16 -14.92 1.27
C ILE A 6 9.88 -15.11 0.46
N PHE A 7 9.92 -14.88 -0.86
CA PHE A 7 8.77 -15.10 -1.73
C PHE A 7 8.27 -16.54 -1.65
N GLU A 8 9.17 -17.52 -1.76
CA GLU A 8 8.85 -18.94 -1.61
C GLU A 8 8.21 -19.25 -0.26
N THR A 9 8.79 -18.71 0.82
CA THR A 9 8.24 -18.86 2.19
C THR A 9 6.81 -18.31 2.28
N VAL A 10 6.54 -17.15 1.71
CA VAL A 10 5.19 -16.56 1.68
C VAL A 10 4.23 -17.48 0.94
N VAL A 11 4.61 -17.97 -0.24
CA VAL A 11 3.77 -18.87 -1.04
C VAL A 11 3.45 -20.15 -0.30
N LEU A 12 4.46 -20.82 0.27
CA LEU A 12 4.28 -22.07 1.02
C LEU A 12 3.35 -21.88 2.21
N LYS A 13 3.55 -20.79 2.98
CA LYS A 13 2.67 -20.46 4.10
C LYS A 13 1.23 -20.14 3.65
N ILE A 14 1.05 -19.44 2.53
CA ILE A 14 -0.29 -19.21 1.95
C ILE A 14 -0.95 -20.54 1.59
N GLN A 15 -0.22 -21.47 0.95
CA GLN A 15 -0.73 -22.80 0.62
C GLN A 15 -1.18 -23.57 1.87
N GLU A 16 -0.41 -23.52 2.96
CA GLU A 16 -0.74 -24.14 4.24
C GLU A 16 -1.99 -23.52 4.87
N LEU A 17 -2.05 -22.19 4.96
CA LEU A 17 -3.20 -21.47 5.52
C LEU A 17 -4.50 -21.75 4.76
N LEU A 18 -4.43 -21.77 3.44
CA LEU A 18 -5.62 -22.03 2.61
C LEU A 18 -6.11 -23.50 2.70
N GLN A 19 -5.31 -24.42 3.24
CA GLN A 19 -5.70 -25.78 3.56
C GLN A 19 -6.08 -25.97 5.03
N SER A 20 -5.76 -25.00 5.89
CA SER A 20 -6.08 -25.07 7.32
C SER A 20 -7.56 -24.80 7.57
N LYS A 21 -8.28 -25.81 8.05
CA LYS A 21 -9.69 -25.69 8.43
C LYS A 21 -9.89 -24.59 9.48
N ASN A 22 -9.02 -24.54 10.48
CA ASN A 22 -9.11 -23.54 11.56
C ASN A 22 -8.98 -22.13 11.01
N PHE A 23 -8.05 -21.90 10.09
CA PHE A 23 -7.88 -20.60 9.44
C PHE A 23 -9.10 -20.21 8.62
N LEU A 24 -9.62 -21.13 7.81
CA LEU A 24 -10.81 -20.87 7.00
C LEU A 24 -12.05 -20.62 7.88
N ASP A 25 -12.25 -21.40 8.94
CA ASP A 25 -13.37 -21.23 9.86
C ASP A 25 -13.32 -19.90 10.62
N ALA A 26 -12.13 -19.40 11.00
CA ALA A 26 -11.96 -18.09 11.64
C ALA A 26 -12.37 -16.93 10.72
N HIS A 27 -12.20 -17.11 9.42
CA HIS A 27 -12.41 -16.07 8.41
C HIS A 27 -13.69 -16.22 7.57
N ARG A 28 -14.55 -17.17 7.87
CA ARG A 28 -15.89 -17.23 7.28
C ARG A 28 -16.94 -16.54 8.14
N LEU A 29 -18.02 -16.10 7.54
CA LEU A 29 -19.21 -15.68 8.29
C LEU A 29 -19.95 -16.92 8.82
N GLU A 30 -20.66 -16.71 9.95
CA GLU A 30 -21.56 -17.73 10.48
C GLU A 30 -22.50 -18.26 9.40
N ASN A 31 -22.79 -19.54 9.42
CA ASN A 31 -23.69 -20.21 8.48
C ASN A 31 -23.26 -20.19 6.99
N HIS A 32 -22.07 -19.65 6.64
CA HIS A 32 -21.52 -19.73 5.30
C HIS A 32 -20.52 -20.89 5.19
N PHE A 33 -20.52 -21.58 4.04
CA PHE A 33 -19.62 -22.72 3.74
C PHE A 33 -19.73 -23.88 4.72
N VAL A 34 -20.83 -23.99 5.48
CA VAL A 34 -21.10 -25.10 6.42
C VAL A 34 -21.59 -26.34 5.70
N ARG A 35 -22.38 -26.13 4.62
CA ARG A 35 -22.92 -27.25 3.82
C ARG A 35 -22.06 -27.44 2.57
N LYS A 36 -21.93 -28.69 2.12
CA LYS A 36 -21.28 -29.01 0.84
C LYS A 36 -22.13 -28.44 -0.31
N ARG A 37 -21.66 -27.39 -0.95
CA ARG A 37 -22.30 -26.74 -2.10
C ARG A 37 -21.36 -26.82 -3.31
N LEU A 38 -21.82 -26.28 -4.47
CA LEU A 38 -21.02 -26.26 -5.71
C LEU A 38 -19.68 -25.54 -5.58
N LEU A 39 -19.60 -24.49 -4.75
CA LEU A 39 -18.36 -23.74 -4.49
C LEU A 39 -17.91 -23.97 -3.05
N SER A 40 -16.69 -24.44 -2.88
CA SER A 40 -15.98 -24.42 -1.60
C SER A 40 -15.43 -23.02 -1.32
N MET A 41 -15.16 -22.74 -0.03
CA MET A 41 -14.50 -21.48 0.36
C MET A 41 -13.14 -21.32 -0.31
N TYR A 42 -12.35 -22.40 -0.36
CA TYR A 42 -11.06 -22.46 -1.03
C TYR A 42 -11.14 -22.03 -2.50
N GLN A 43 -12.09 -22.59 -3.26
CA GLN A 43 -12.28 -22.23 -4.67
C GLN A 43 -12.63 -20.75 -4.86
N VAL A 44 -13.44 -20.19 -3.94
CA VAL A 44 -13.79 -18.76 -4.00
C VAL A 44 -12.57 -17.88 -3.69
N ILE A 45 -11.77 -18.23 -2.66
CA ILE A 45 -10.55 -17.47 -2.32
C ILE A 45 -9.57 -17.47 -3.51
N VAL A 46 -9.29 -18.64 -4.08
CA VAL A 46 -8.40 -18.75 -5.25
C VAL A 46 -8.96 -17.96 -6.43
N PHE A 47 -10.27 -18.04 -6.67
CA PHE A 47 -10.92 -17.22 -7.71
C PHE A 47 -10.71 -15.73 -7.49
N LEU A 48 -10.80 -15.23 -6.26
CA LEU A 48 -10.59 -13.81 -5.95
C LEU A 48 -9.13 -13.38 -6.16
N ILE A 49 -8.17 -14.23 -5.84
CA ILE A 49 -6.74 -14.00 -6.12
C ILE A 49 -6.46 -14.01 -7.63
N TYR A 50 -7.11 -14.93 -8.36
CA TYR A 50 -6.97 -15.07 -9.81
C TYR A 50 -7.60 -13.92 -10.60
N THR A 51 -8.70 -13.30 -10.11
CA THR A 51 -9.51 -12.38 -10.93
C THR A 51 -8.69 -11.27 -11.56
N THR A 52 -8.86 -11.14 -12.87
CA THR A 52 -8.35 -10.03 -13.67
C THR A 52 -9.34 -8.86 -13.67
N LYS A 53 -8.98 -7.77 -14.32
CA LYS A 53 -9.87 -6.59 -14.45
C LYS A 53 -10.94 -6.73 -15.54
N GLN A 54 -11.16 -7.95 -16.03
CA GLN A 54 -12.22 -8.29 -16.97
C GLN A 54 -13.59 -8.47 -16.29
N LYS A 55 -14.64 -8.65 -17.08
CA LYS A 55 -15.97 -8.98 -16.57
C LYS A 55 -15.96 -10.28 -15.76
N LEU A 56 -16.81 -10.35 -14.74
CA LEU A 56 -16.87 -11.52 -13.86
C LEU A 56 -17.19 -12.83 -14.61
N ASP A 57 -18.07 -12.77 -15.61
CA ASP A 57 -18.41 -13.94 -16.44
C ASP A 57 -17.18 -14.43 -17.23
N THR A 58 -16.36 -13.51 -17.75
CA THR A 58 -15.11 -13.83 -18.44
C THR A 58 -14.11 -14.50 -17.48
N ASN A 59 -13.93 -13.93 -16.29
CA ASN A 59 -13.07 -14.54 -15.27
C ASN A 59 -13.54 -15.95 -14.86
N ILE A 60 -14.86 -16.19 -14.76
CA ILE A 60 -15.44 -17.51 -14.48
C ILE A 60 -15.17 -18.49 -15.63
N GLY A 61 -15.20 -18.02 -16.86
CA GLY A 61 -14.84 -18.84 -18.04
C GLY A 61 -13.35 -19.20 -18.01
N ASN A 62 -12.50 -18.21 -17.87
CA ASN A 62 -11.04 -18.35 -17.97
C ASN A 62 -10.46 -19.20 -16.85
N ILE A 63 -10.93 -19.08 -15.60
CA ILE A 63 -10.37 -19.86 -14.48
C ILE A 63 -10.49 -21.37 -14.69
N ARG A 64 -11.50 -21.84 -15.42
CA ARG A 64 -11.69 -23.26 -15.73
C ARG A 64 -10.63 -23.78 -16.69
N VAL A 65 -10.16 -22.91 -17.58
CA VAL A 65 -9.12 -23.23 -18.58
C VAL A 65 -7.74 -23.09 -17.94
N ASP A 66 -7.52 -21.98 -17.22
CA ASP A 66 -6.21 -21.63 -16.67
C ASP A 66 -5.87 -22.46 -15.41
N LEU A 67 -6.89 -22.81 -14.61
CA LEU A 67 -6.73 -23.55 -13.35
C LEU A 67 -7.61 -24.82 -13.31
N PRO A 68 -7.43 -25.79 -14.23
CA PRO A 68 -8.26 -26.97 -14.32
C PRO A 68 -8.21 -27.83 -13.06
N THR A 69 -7.07 -27.88 -12.36
CA THR A 69 -6.89 -28.67 -11.12
C THR A 69 -7.68 -28.10 -9.93
N LEU A 70 -8.12 -26.81 -9.99
CA LEU A 70 -8.98 -26.22 -8.99
C LEU A 70 -10.38 -26.87 -8.95
N GLY A 71 -10.79 -27.51 -10.03
CA GLY A 71 -12.11 -28.11 -10.14
C GLY A 71 -13.24 -27.09 -10.05
N PHE A 72 -13.06 -25.88 -10.63
CA PHE A 72 -14.08 -24.83 -10.58
C PHE A 72 -15.34 -25.27 -11.34
N PRO A 73 -16.56 -25.13 -10.75
CA PRO A 73 -17.79 -25.71 -11.31
C PRO A 73 -18.10 -25.22 -12.73
N LYS A 74 -18.51 -26.15 -13.62
CA LYS A 74 -18.89 -25.81 -15.00
C LYS A 74 -20.18 -24.97 -15.07
N ALA A 75 -21.19 -25.31 -14.27
CA ALA A 75 -22.49 -24.64 -14.24
C ALA A 75 -22.60 -23.72 -13.01
N ILE A 76 -21.91 -22.60 -13.04
CA ILE A 76 -21.97 -21.60 -11.96
C ILE A 76 -22.24 -20.19 -12.54
N SER A 77 -23.19 -19.49 -11.96
CA SER A 77 -23.50 -18.12 -12.33
C SER A 77 -22.63 -17.09 -11.58
N LYS A 78 -22.44 -15.90 -12.17
CA LYS A 78 -21.75 -14.80 -11.51
C LYS A 78 -22.44 -14.37 -10.20
N GLN A 79 -23.77 -14.51 -10.12
CA GLN A 79 -24.54 -14.21 -8.90
C GLN A 79 -24.17 -15.20 -7.78
N ALA A 80 -24.01 -16.48 -8.10
CA ALA A 80 -23.62 -17.51 -7.13
C ALA A 80 -22.20 -17.24 -6.60
N VAL A 81 -21.24 -16.89 -7.46
CA VAL A 81 -19.89 -16.49 -7.05
C VAL A 81 -19.92 -15.21 -6.22
N SER A 82 -20.65 -14.19 -6.65
CA SER A 82 -20.81 -12.93 -5.91
C SER A 82 -21.46 -13.13 -4.55
N LYS A 83 -22.43 -14.04 -4.43
CA LYS A 83 -23.07 -14.39 -3.15
C LYS A 83 -22.12 -15.19 -2.27
N ALA A 84 -21.38 -16.15 -2.82
CA ALA A 84 -20.45 -16.97 -2.07
C ALA A 84 -19.32 -16.13 -1.46
N ARG A 85 -18.73 -15.17 -2.20
CA ARG A 85 -17.67 -14.29 -1.68
C ARG A 85 -18.10 -13.45 -0.47
N GLN A 86 -19.39 -13.11 -0.33
CA GLN A 86 -19.89 -12.36 0.83
C GLN A 86 -19.75 -13.15 2.14
N GLY A 87 -19.64 -14.47 2.06
CA GLY A 87 -19.40 -15.33 3.21
C GLY A 87 -17.94 -15.36 3.70
N ILE A 88 -17.02 -14.66 3.03
CA ILE A 88 -15.60 -14.59 3.39
C ILE A 88 -15.29 -13.21 3.97
N LYS A 89 -14.80 -13.16 5.21
CA LYS A 89 -14.41 -11.92 5.87
C LYS A 89 -13.20 -11.31 5.15
N PRO A 90 -13.13 -9.98 4.96
CA PRO A 90 -11.96 -9.30 4.41
C PRO A 90 -10.66 -9.55 5.20
N SER A 91 -10.79 -9.82 6.50
CA SER A 91 -9.67 -10.15 7.39
C SER A 91 -8.86 -11.38 6.95
N LEU A 92 -9.41 -12.26 6.11
CA LEU A 92 -8.65 -13.35 5.50
C LEU A 92 -7.51 -12.79 4.63
N PHE A 93 -7.84 -11.88 3.73
CA PHE A 93 -6.86 -11.30 2.80
C PHE A 93 -5.91 -10.33 3.50
N GLN A 94 -6.39 -9.66 4.56
CA GLN A 94 -5.53 -8.90 5.46
C GLN A 94 -4.50 -9.83 6.12
N ALA A 95 -4.91 -10.98 6.66
CA ALA A 95 -4.00 -11.94 7.26
C ALA A 95 -2.95 -12.49 6.27
N LEU A 96 -3.31 -12.64 4.97
CA LEU A 96 -2.32 -13.00 3.95
C LEU A 96 -1.33 -11.85 3.66
N LEU A 97 -1.77 -10.60 3.72
CA LEU A 97 -0.88 -9.45 3.65
C LEU A 97 0.06 -9.40 4.86
N ASP A 98 -0.49 -9.53 6.07
CA ASP A 98 0.27 -9.50 7.34
C ASP A 98 1.31 -10.64 7.36
N LEU A 99 0.96 -11.82 6.86
CA LEU A 99 1.89 -12.94 6.68
C LEU A 99 3.07 -12.57 5.75
N SER A 100 2.80 -11.85 4.66
CA SER A 100 3.87 -11.42 3.76
C SER A 100 4.82 -10.42 4.43
N VAL A 101 4.27 -9.55 5.27
CA VAL A 101 5.04 -8.55 6.04
C VAL A 101 5.89 -9.26 7.10
N ASP A 102 5.29 -10.16 7.87
CA ASP A 102 5.98 -10.95 8.88
C ASP A 102 7.12 -11.80 8.26
N ALA A 103 6.84 -12.47 7.14
CA ALA A 103 7.86 -13.24 6.42
C ALA A 103 9.02 -12.38 5.94
N PHE A 104 8.76 -11.15 5.48
CA PHE A 104 9.80 -10.22 5.06
C PHE A 104 10.68 -9.80 6.25
N TYR A 105 10.08 -9.19 7.27
CA TYR A 105 10.85 -8.56 8.35
C TYR A 105 11.58 -9.56 9.26
N ASN A 106 11.05 -10.77 9.43
CA ASN A 106 11.68 -11.79 10.26
C ASN A 106 12.74 -12.62 9.52
N ASN A 107 12.77 -12.59 8.18
CA ASN A 107 13.64 -13.49 7.43
C ASN A 107 14.63 -12.79 6.50
N ILE A 108 14.44 -11.52 6.18
CA ILE A 108 15.38 -10.80 5.30
C ILE A 108 16.76 -10.72 5.94
N SER A 109 17.79 -11.19 5.24
CA SER A 109 19.17 -11.18 5.75
C SER A 109 19.80 -9.79 5.74
N LYS A 110 19.39 -8.94 4.80
CA LYS A 110 19.91 -7.58 4.67
C LYS A 110 18.74 -6.63 4.35
N LYS A 111 18.35 -5.86 5.36
CA LYS A 111 17.42 -4.73 5.17
C LYS A 111 18.20 -3.51 4.67
N ASN A 112 17.52 -2.72 3.85
CA ASN A 112 18.05 -1.42 3.47
C ASN A 112 17.65 -0.38 4.52
N TYR A 113 18.62 0.43 4.93
CA TYR A 113 18.45 1.52 5.88
C TYR A 113 18.94 2.83 5.28
N TRP A 114 18.37 3.93 5.68
CA TRP A 114 18.93 5.24 5.39
C TRP A 114 20.10 5.50 6.35
N GLN A 115 21.26 5.92 5.80
CA GLN A 115 22.50 6.08 6.55
C GLN A 115 22.90 4.84 7.39
N GLU A 116 22.61 3.65 6.87
CA GLU A 116 22.92 2.35 7.50
C GLU A 116 22.33 2.15 8.91
N LYS A 117 21.48 3.07 9.37
CA LYS A 117 20.94 3.10 10.73
C LYS A 117 19.40 3.15 10.75
N TYR A 118 18.78 4.02 9.94
CA TYR A 118 17.37 4.36 10.10
C TYR A 118 16.45 3.64 9.12
N SER A 119 15.38 3.06 9.65
CA SER A 119 14.23 2.65 8.85
C SER A 119 13.37 3.87 8.53
N LEU A 120 13.07 4.09 7.26
CA LEU A 120 12.22 5.21 6.83
C LEU A 120 10.83 4.73 6.49
N PHE A 121 9.83 5.22 7.19
CA PHE A 121 8.44 4.92 6.93
C PHE A 121 7.67 6.18 6.50
N ALA A 122 6.94 6.07 5.39
CA ALA A 122 5.95 7.06 5.03
C ALA A 122 4.55 6.53 5.33
N ILE A 123 3.66 7.42 5.81
CA ILE A 123 2.23 7.15 5.91
C ILE A 123 1.52 8.18 5.06
N ASP A 124 0.65 7.72 4.18
CA ASP A 124 -0.15 8.61 3.35
C ASP A 124 -1.53 8.01 3.08
N GLY A 125 -2.48 8.87 2.77
CA GLY A 125 -3.84 8.51 2.42
C GLY A 125 -4.17 8.83 0.97
N SER A 126 -4.95 7.98 0.33
CA SER A 126 -5.46 8.23 -1.00
C SER A 126 -6.92 7.84 -1.12
N ARG A 127 -7.72 8.69 -1.78
CA ARG A 127 -9.12 8.36 -2.05
C ARG A 127 -9.20 7.39 -3.20
N LEU A 128 -10.00 6.33 -3.01
CA LEU A 128 -10.36 5.35 -4.04
C LEU A 128 -11.81 5.56 -4.46
N CYS A 129 -12.01 5.69 -5.77
CA CYS A 129 -13.36 5.73 -6.35
C CYS A 129 -13.98 4.33 -6.32
N LEU A 130 -15.18 4.22 -5.79
CA LEU A 130 -15.87 2.95 -5.62
C LEU A 130 -17.08 2.82 -6.56
N PRO A 131 -17.47 1.59 -6.94
CA PRO A 131 -18.72 1.34 -7.63
C PRO A 131 -19.90 1.84 -6.77
N PRO A 132 -20.87 2.57 -7.35
CA PRO A 132 -22.02 3.02 -6.59
C PRO A 132 -22.89 1.82 -6.18
N SER A 133 -23.10 1.65 -4.89
CA SER A 133 -23.99 0.64 -4.32
C SER A 133 -24.41 1.06 -2.92
N LYS A 134 -25.58 0.58 -2.47
CA LYS A 134 -26.06 0.84 -1.11
C LYS A 134 -25.01 0.49 -0.05
N SER A 135 -24.43 -0.69 -0.15
CA SER A 135 -23.38 -1.17 0.79
C SER A 135 -22.14 -0.26 0.83
N ASN A 136 -21.70 0.26 -0.32
CA ASN A 136 -20.54 1.16 -0.36
C ASN A 136 -20.88 2.55 0.19
N PHE A 137 -22.08 3.03 -0.05
CA PHE A 137 -22.52 4.30 0.52
C PHE A 137 -22.66 4.22 2.03
N GLU A 138 -23.21 3.12 2.56
CA GLU A 138 -23.35 2.90 4.01
C GLU A 138 -21.98 2.78 4.70
N GLU A 139 -21.04 2.04 4.12
CA GLU A 139 -19.71 1.77 4.72
C GLU A 139 -18.73 2.93 4.52
N PHE A 140 -18.64 3.46 3.29
CA PHE A 140 -17.58 4.41 2.92
C PHE A 140 -18.06 5.85 2.72
N GLY A 141 -19.38 6.06 2.68
CA GLY A 141 -20.04 7.36 2.63
C GLY A 141 -20.37 7.86 1.23
N HIS A 142 -21.15 8.91 1.23
CA HIS A 142 -21.60 9.62 0.04
C HIS A 142 -20.74 10.84 -0.24
N ARG A 143 -20.51 11.10 -1.52
CA ARG A 143 -19.93 12.34 -2.03
C ARG A 143 -20.87 12.94 -3.05
N PHE A 144 -21.00 14.25 -3.04
CA PHE A 144 -21.88 14.99 -3.93
C PHE A 144 -21.07 15.97 -4.77
N SER A 145 -21.50 16.13 -6.02
CA SER A 145 -20.93 17.16 -6.88
C SER A 145 -21.36 18.55 -6.40
N ARG A 146 -20.40 19.46 -6.32
CA ARG A 146 -20.69 20.88 -6.03
C ARG A 146 -21.46 21.55 -7.18
N MET A 147 -21.27 21.08 -8.42
CA MET A 147 -21.91 21.63 -9.63
C MET A 147 -23.26 20.99 -9.91
N ASN A 148 -23.46 19.73 -9.51
CA ASN A 148 -24.71 19.01 -9.65
C ASN A 148 -24.99 18.16 -8.41
N PRO A 149 -25.77 18.67 -7.43
CA PRO A 149 -26.07 17.96 -6.18
C PRO A 149 -26.81 16.61 -6.37
N LYS A 150 -27.43 16.39 -7.52
CA LYS A 150 -28.06 15.09 -7.85
C LYS A 150 -27.04 14.02 -8.24
N ARG A 151 -25.79 14.42 -8.51
CA ARG A 151 -24.72 13.49 -8.86
C ARG A 151 -23.98 13.10 -7.61
N GLU A 152 -24.17 11.87 -7.20
CA GLU A 152 -23.47 11.26 -6.07
C GLU A 152 -22.52 10.15 -6.53
N TRP A 153 -21.50 9.90 -5.71
CA TRP A 153 -20.59 8.76 -5.86
C TRP A 153 -20.09 8.30 -4.51
N SER A 154 -19.54 7.09 -4.44
CA SER A 154 -18.90 6.57 -3.26
C SER A 154 -17.38 6.62 -3.41
N GLU A 155 -16.70 7.00 -2.34
CA GLU A 155 -15.24 6.97 -2.20
C GLU A 155 -14.88 6.34 -0.86
N ALA A 156 -13.78 5.58 -0.82
CA ALA A 156 -13.13 5.19 0.42
C ALA A 156 -11.83 5.97 0.62
N LEU A 157 -11.42 6.16 1.87
CA LEU A 157 -10.09 6.59 2.21
C LEU A 157 -9.23 5.37 2.47
N ALA A 158 -8.30 5.10 1.55
CA ALA A 158 -7.24 4.11 1.73
C ALA A 158 -6.02 4.79 2.34
N SER A 159 -5.38 4.14 3.31
CA SER A 159 -4.12 4.59 3.89
C SER A 159 -3.13 3.42 3.97
N ILE A 160 -1.87 3.67 3.65
CA ILE A 160 -0.80 2.69 3.78
C ILE A 160 0.34 3.23 4.63
N ALA A 161 0.97 2.33 5.41
CA ALA A 161 2.30 2.53 5.97
C ALA A 161 3.29 1.82 5.05
N TYR A 162 4.30 2.54 4.59
CA TYR A 162 5.20 2.12 3.53
C TYR A 162 6.66 2.28 3.95
N ASP A 163 7.41 1.19 3.89
CA ASP A 163 8.86 1.18 4.05
C ASP A 163 9.52 1.69 2.77
N ILE A 164 10.06 2.89 2.86
CA ILE A 164 10.66 3.60 1.74
C ILE A 164 11.94 2.93 1.26
N CYS A 165 12.75 2.43 2.19
CA CYS A 165 14.06 1.84 1.89
C CYS A 165 13.95 0.47 1.24
N ASN A 166 12.88 -0.27 1.55
CA ASN A 166 12.69 -1.64 1.08
C ASN A 166 11.53 -1.77 0.07
N ASP A 167 10.89 -0.66 -0.33
CA ASP A 167 9.75 -0.65 -1.26
C ASP A 167 8.62 -1.60 -0.83
N TYR A 168 8.26 -1.61 0.45
CA TYR A 168 7.35 -2.60 1.02
C TYR A 168 6.19 -1.96 1.78
N ILE A 169 4.96 -2.43 1.55
CA ILE A 169 3.77 -1.98 2.28
C ILE A 169 3.69 -2.77 3.58
N VAL A 170 3.85 -2.09 4.70
CA VAL A 170 3.85 -2.70 6.04
C VAL A 170 2.46 -2.94 6.56
N HIS A 171 1.54 -2.00 6.31
CA HIS A 171 0.16 -2.09 6.77
C HIS A 171 -0.78 -1.28 5.88
N GLY A 172 -2.00 -1.75 5.68
CA GLY A 172 -3.02 -1.07 4.88
C GLY A 172 -4.35 -0.96 5.60
N LEU A 173 -5.03 0.18 5.42
CA LEU A 173 -6.38 0.46 5.93
C LEU A 173 -7.25 1.03 4.82
N ILE A 174 -8.54 0.69 4.86
CA ILE A 174 -9.56 1.28 3.98
C ILE A 174 -10.79 1.62 4.81
N TRP A 175 -11.09 2.90 4.94
CA TRP A 175 -12.09 3.43 5.84
C TRP A 175 -13.05 4.39 5.15
N TYR A 176 -14.04 4.88 5.92
CA TYR A 176 -14.96 5.93 5.52
C TYR A 176 -14.23 7.15 4.94
N SER A 177 -14.75 7.71 3.87
CA SER A 177 -14.07 8.74 3.05
C SER A 177 -13.72 10.03 3.79
N LEU A 178 -14.37 10.33 4.90
CA LEU A 178 -14.11 11.49 5.76
C LEU A 178 -13.38 11.10 7.06
N SER A 179 -12.84 9.88 7.15
CA SER A 179 -12.03 9.46 8.30
C SER A 179 -10.78 10.33 8.45
N SER A 180 -10.31 10.41 9.68
CA SER A 180 -9.09 11.16 9.99
C SER A 180 -7.84 10.37 9.60
N GLU A 181 -7.04 10.88 8.68
CA GLU A 181 -5.73 10.31 8.32
C GLU A 181 -4.80 10.21 9.54
N ARG A 182 -4.90 11.16 10.50
CA ARG A 182 -4.13 11.12 11.75
C ARG A 182 -4.52 9.95 12.65
N LYS A 183 -5.83 9.59 12.70
CA LYS A 183 -6.27 8.37 13.42
C LYS A 183 -5.77 7.12 12.73
N MET A 184 -5.80 7.08 11.39
CA MET A 184 -5.25 5.97 10.61
C MET A 184 -3.74 5.83 10.84
N ALA A 185 -2.99 6.94 10.92
CA ALA A 185 -1.57 6.92 11.26
C ALA A 185 -1.29 6.26 12.61
N LYS A 186 -2.09 6.56 13.64
CA LYS A 186 -1.97 5.87 14.96
C LYS A 186 -2.26 4.37 14.87
N CYS A 187 -3.22 3.95 14.02
CA CYS A 187 -3.50 2.53 13.80
C CYS A 187 -2.36 1.82 13.05
N HIS A 188 -1.76 2.48 12.04
CA HIS A 188 -0.58 1.96 11.37
C HIS A 188 0.58 1.77 12.35
N PHE A 189 0.83 2.78 13.18
CA PHE A 189 1.85 2.71 14.21
C PHE A 189 1.65 1.51 15.15
N SER A 190 0.43 1.31 15.66
CA SER A 190 0.12 0.19 16.55
C SER A 190 0.31 -1.18 15.88
N ALA A 191 0.08 -1.29 14.57
CA ALA A 191 0.36 -2.51 13.82
C ALA A 191 1.87 -2.75 13.68
N MET A 192 2.64 -1.68 13.42
CA MET A 192 4.10 -1.74 13.29
C MET A 192 4.81 -2.02 14.62
N GLU A 193 4.25 -1.52 15.74
CA GLU A 193 4.73 -1.80 17.09
C GLU A 193 4.68 -3.31 17.40
N LYS A 194 3.61 -3.99 17.01
CA LYS A 194 3.47 -5.45 17.16
C LYS A 194 4.50 -6.25 16.35
N LEU A 195 5.03 -5.66 15.30
CA LEU A 195 6.06 -6.26 14.43
C LEU A 195 7.48 -5.85 14.85
N ASN A 196 7.65 -5.12 15.96
CA ASN A 196 8.94 -4.58 16.43
C ASN A 196 9.69 -3.74 15.39
N LEU A 197 8.95 -2.91 14.62
CA LEU A 197 9.51 -2.09 13.52
C LEU A 197 9.80 -0.65 13.93
N LEU A 198 9.72 -0.33 15.21
CA LEU A 198 9.81 1.06 15.68
C LEU A 198 11.23 1.47 16.08
N GLU A 199 12.14 0.52 16.27
CA GLU A 199 13.52 0.80 16.59
C GLU A 199 14.21 1.55 15.44
N ASN A 200 14.84 2.68 15.74
CA ASN A 200 15.47 3.57 14.77
C ASN A 200 14.55 3.96 13.59
N ALA A 201 13.23 4.01 13.82
CA ALA A 201 12.27 4.39 12.81
C ALA A 201 12.10 5.90 12.71
N ILE A 202 12.10 6.43 11.49
CA ILE A 202 11.70 7.80 11.17
C ILE A 202 10.42 7.78 10.34
N PHE A 203 9.37 8.40 10.87
CA PHE A 203 8.10 8.55 10.18
C PHE A 203 8.04 9.87 9.42
N ILE A 204 7.94 9.80 8.09
CA ILE A 204 7.93 10.97 7.22
C ILE A 204 6.49 11.22 6.73
N LEU A 205 5.93 12.37 7.12
CA LEU A 205 4.51 12.67 6.96
C LEU A 205 4.29 14.01 6.23
N ASP A 206 3.26 14.08 5.39
CA ASP A 206 2.91 15.34 4.70
C ASP A 206 2.20 16.32 5.65
N ARG A 207 2.04 17.58 5.21
CA ARG A 207 1.47 18.69 5.98
C ARG A 207 0.07 18.42 6.56
N GLY A 208 -0.73 17.54 5.94
CA GLY A 208 -2.05 17.13 6.42
C GLY A 208 -2.02 16.41 7.77
N TYR A 209 -0.90 15.80 8.10
CA TYR A 209 -0.71 15.01 9.31
C TYR A 209 -0.32 15.84 10.52
N TYR A 210 0.35 16.99 10.34
CA TYR A 210 0.80 17.77 11.48
C TYR A 210 -0.36 18.17 12.40
N SER A 211 -0.21 17.78 13.64
CA SER A 211 -0.96 18.27 14.80
C SER A 211 -0.10 18.06 16.04
N GLU A 212 -0.27 18.90 17.05
CA GLU A 212 0.43 18.75 18.32
C GLU A 212 0.18 17.38 18.95
N ASP A 213 -1.07 16.89 18.88
CA ASP A 213 -1.45 15.57 19.39
C ASP A 213 -0.72 14.42 18.71
N LEU A 214 -0.59 14.44 17.37
CA LEU A 214 0.14 13.40 16.66
C LEU A 214 1.66 13.53 16.86
N PHE A 215 2.18 14.75 16.93
CA PHE A 215 3.59 14.98 17.19
C PHE A 215 3.98 14.46 18.59
N ARG A 216 3.17 14.79 19.63
CA ARG A 216 3.34 14.25 20.98
C ARG A 216 3.25 12.74 21.01
N PHE A 217 2.30 12.17 20.29
CA PHE A 217 2.15 10.72 20.20
C PHE A 217 3.45 10.03 19.74
N PHE A 218 4.13 10.54 18.69
CA PHE A 218 5.42 9.96 18.26
C PHE A 218 6.52 10.19 19.29
N TYR A 219 6.56 11.36 19.90
CA TYR A 219 7.54 11.68 20.94
C TYR A 219 7.39 10.75 22.15
N ASP A 220 6.17 10.59 22.66
CA ASP A 220 5.88 9.73 23.83
C ASP A 220 6.18 8.26 23.58
N LYS A 221 6.09 7.84 22.32
CA LYS A 221 6.45 6.48 21.87
C LYS A 221 7.96 6.29 21.61
N GLY A 222 8.76 7.32 21.79
CA GLY A 222 10.20 7.27 21.55
C GLY A 222 10.59 7.10 20.07
N CYS A 223 9.70 7.48 19.15
CA CYS A 223 9.94 7.38 17.71
C CYS A 223 10.23 8.72 17.09
N PHE A 224 11.07 8.73 16.07
CA PHE A 224 11.35 9.93 15.30
C PHE A 224 10.24 10.21 14.28
N CYS A 225 9.89 11.49 14.16
CA CYS A 225 8.96 11.94 13.11
C CYS A 225 9.48 13.19 12.39
N LEU A 226 9.11 13.30 11.14
CA LEU A 226 9.37 14.44 10.28
C LEU A 226 8.08 14.82 9.58
N MET A 227 7.51 15.97 9.93
CA MET A 227 6.21 16.43 9.44
C MET A 227 6.33 17.77 8.72
N ARG A 228 5.77 17.86 7.53
CA ARG A 228 5.67 19.16 6.85
C ARG A 228 4.66 20.05 7.54
N LEU A 229 5.03 21.31 7.75
CA LEU A 229 4.17 22.33 8.33
C LEU A 229 3.47 23.16 7.25
N THR A 230 2.33 23.73 7.59
CA THR A 230 1.72 24.82 6.84
C THR A 230 2.41 26.13 7.22
N GLU A 231 2.78 26.95 6.26
CA GLU A 231 3.47 28.24 6.47
C GLU A 231 2.69 29.20 7.38
N SER A 232 1.36 29.08 7.43
CA SER A 232 0.51 29.89 8.28
C SER A 232 0.63 29.61 9.78
N LEU A 233 1.22 28.48 10.17
CA LEU A 233 1.39 28.11 11.56
C LEU A 233 2.39 29.02 12.27
N ASN A 234 2.06 29.46 13.50
CA ASN A 234 2.89 30.34 14.29
C ASN A 234 4.31 29.81 14.50
N ILE A 235 4.45 28.50 14.69
CA ILE A 235 5.75 27.84 14.87
C ILE A 235 6.61 27.92 13.59
N ALA A 236 6.01 27.80 12.41
CA ALA A 236 6.71 27.97 11.14
C ALA A 236 7.14 29.42 10.93
N LYS A 237 6.27 30.40 11.22
CA LYS A 237 6.55 31.82 11.11
C LYS A 237 7.70 32.30 12.02
N LYS A 238 7.87 31.68 13.18
CA LYS A 238 8.97 31.98 14.11
C LYS A 238 10.33 31.52 13.59
N CYS A 239 10.38 30.57 12.64
CA CYS A 239 11.61 30.05 12.08
C CYS A 239 12.17 30.98 11.00
N SER A 240 12.86 32.04 11.40
CA SER A 240 13.50 33.00 10.49
C SER A 240 14.86 32.53 9.95
N LYS A 241 15.55 31.64 10.67
CA LYS A 241 16.81 31.02 10.29
C LYS A 241 16.59 29.67 9.62
N THR A 242 17.67 28.95 9.30
CA THR A 242 17.63 27.59 8.74
C THR A 242 17.02 26.58 9.69
N SER A 243 17.17 26.76 10.99
CA SER A 243 16.53 25.94 12.01
C SER A 243 16.17 26.75 13.25
N LEU A 244 15.16 26.25 13.97
CA LEU A 244 14.69 26.80 15.24
C LEU A 244 14.44 25.63 16.20
N ASN A 245 15.23 25.55 17.28
CA ASN A 245 14.93 24.67 18.38
C ASN A 245 14.00 25.43 19.35
N THR A 246 12.87 24.82 19.68
CA THR A 246 11.87 25.40 20.56
C THR A 246 11.12 24.31 21.32
N THR A 247 10.14 24.71 22.09
CA THR A 247 9.33 23.80 22.91
C THR A 247 7.88 23.86 22.46
N LEU A 248 7.28 22.72 22.33
CA LEU A 248 5.83 22.56 22.19
C LEU A 248 5.25 22.53 23.60
N ALA A 249 4.62 23.63 23.99
CA ALA A 249 4.15 23.83 25.36
C ALA A 249 3.12 22.75 25.79
N GLY A 250 3.30 22.21 26.97
CA GLY A 250 2.35 21.32 27.61
C GLY A 250 1.09 22.04 28.05
N ASN A 251 0.05 21.31 28.29
CA ASN A 251 -1.17 21.81 28.92
C ASN A 251 -1.44 21.01 30.19
N PRO A 252 -1.21 21.58 31.38
CA PRO A 252 -1.42 20.89 32.65
C PRO A 252 -2.85 20.37 32.84
N LYS A 253 -3.85 21.03 32.23
CA LYS A 253 -5.25 20.60 32.30
C LYS A 253 -5.48 19.26 31.60
N ASN A 254 -4.65 18.95 30.59
CA ASN A 254 -4.71 17.70 29.82
C ASN A 254 -3.60 16.72 30.24
N GLY A 255 -2.82 17.03 31.28
CA GLY A 255 -1.70 16.21 31.74
C GLY A 255 -0.52 16.14 30.77
N THR A 256 -0.42 17.04 29.79
CA THR A 256 0.67 17.05 28.81
C THR A 256 1.82 17.94 29.29
N VAL A 257 3.06 17.49 29.07
CA VAL A 257 4.29 18.19 29.42
C VAL A 257 4.88 18.93 28.23
N ASP A 258 5.81 19.83 28.49
CA ASP A 258 6.61 20.47 27.46
C ASP A 258 7.48 19.43 26.75
N ILE A 259 7.50 19.48 25.42
CA ILE A 259 8.36 18.58 24.62
C ILE A 259 9.21 19.40 23.63
N PRO A 260 10.46 18.96 23.35
CA PRO A 260 11.28 19.63 22.35
C PRO A 260 10.71 19.42 20.95
N ILE A 261 10.77 20.47 20.15
CA ILE A 261 10.45 20.46 18.73
C ILE A 261 11.48 21.29 17.99
N ARG A 262 11.94 20.76 16.89
CA ARG A 262 12.86 21.43 15.97
C ARG A 262 12.14 21.75 14.69
N VAL A 263 12.18 23.00 14.26
CA VAL A 263 11.62 23.46 13.00
C VAL A 263 12.75 23.73 12.03
N ILE A 264 12.68 23.11 10.87
CA ILE A 264 13.67 23.25 9.79
C ILE A 264 13.05 24.02 8.64
N ARG A 265 13.75 25.07 8.20
CA ARG A 265 13.39 25.81 7.00
C ARG A 265 14.18 25.27 5.81
N VAL A 266 13.46 24.76 4.80
CA VAL A 266 14.03 24.19 3.58
C VAL A 266 13.73 25.09 2.39
N ASP A 267 14.78 25.61 1.76
CA ASP A 267 14.66 26.35 0.51
C ASP A 267 14.70 25.38 -0.68
N LEU A 268 13.69 25.45 -1.53
CA LEU A 268 13.58 24.59 -2.72
C LEU A 268 14.28 25.18 -3.97
N GLY A 269 14.87 26.37 -3.85
CA GLY A 269 15.64 27.00 -4.94
C GLY A 269 14.81 27.70 -6.01
N ASN A 270 13.48 27.68 -5.92
CA ASN A 270 12.55 28.35 -6.86
C ASN A 270 11.75 29.48 -6.18
N GLY A 271 12.27 30.04 -5.11
CA GLY A 271 11.57 31.01 -4.27
C GLY A 271 10.50 30.40 -3.34
N THR A 272 10.37 29.08 -3.33
CA THR A 272 9.44 28.37 -2.43
C THR A 272 10.20 27.86 -1.21
N THR A 273 9.68 28.16 -0.03
CA THR A 273 10.21 27.65 1.25
C THR A 273 9.24 26.62 1.82
N GLU A 274 9.77 25.53 2.35
CA GLU A 274 9.02 24.54 3.14
C GLU A 274 9.50 24.55 4.59
N TYR A 275 8.58 24.27 5.50
CA TYR A 275 8.89 24.13 6.93
C TYR A 275 8.60 22.72 7.38
N LEU A 276 9.55 22.14 8.11
CA LEU A 276 9.48 20.78 8.62
C LEU A 276 9.56 20.81 10.14
N ALA A 277 8.71 20.07 10.83
CA ALA A 277 8.79 19.86 12.27
C ALA A 277 9.31 18.45 12.56
N THR A 278 10.22 18.33 13.52
CA THR A 278 10.81 17.05 13.91
C THR A 278 11.16 17.05 15.40
N ASN A 279 11.20 15.84 15.98
CA ASN A 279 11.75 15.57 17.31
C ASN A 279 13.17 14.97 17.22
N ILE A 280 13.79 14.94 16.04
CA ILE A 280 15.15 14.41 15.84
C ILE A 280 16.16 15.48 16.28
N PRO A 281 17.07 15.16 17.22
CA PRO A 281 18.12 16.08 17.67
C PRO A 281 19.11 16.44 16.54
N GLU A 282 19.83 17.57 16.68
CA GLU A 282 20.86 17.99 15.71
C GLU A 282 22.02 17.00 15.61
N GLU A 283 22.37 16.40 16.76
CA GLU A 283 23.46 15.44 16.92
C GLU A 283 23.16 14.15 16.15
N GLU A 284 21.88 13.76 16.05
CA GLU A 284 21.45 12.59 15.31
C GLU A 284 21.38 12.87 13.80
N ILE A 285 20.74 13.98 13.40
CA ILE A 285 20.63 14.36 12.00
C ILE A 285 20.86 15.87 11.85
N PRO A 286 21.98 16.28 11.24
CA PRO A 286 22.28 17.69 10.97
C PRO A 286 21.24 18.37 10.07
N THR A 287 20.98 19.65 10.29
CA THR A 287 20.00 20.47 9.56
C THR A 287 20.08 20.33 8.04
N GLY A 288 21.30 20.26 7.50
CA GLY A 288 21.53 20.19 6.05
C GLY A 288 20.97 18.95 5.35
N LEU A 289 20.73 17.86 6.10
CA LEU A 289 20.23 16.59 5.56
C LEU A 289 18.69 16.53 5.46
N PHE A 290 17.96 17.44 6.12
CA PHE A 290 16.49 17.34 6.16
C PHE A 290 15.81 17.57 4.82
N LYS A 291 16.43 18.34 3.91
CA LYS A 291 15.93 18.46 2.53
C LYS A 291 15.91 17.10 1.85
N GLU A 292 17.05 16.39 1.86
CA GLU A 292 17.15 15.06 1.28
C GLU A 292 16.20 14.08 1.97
N LEU A 293 16.21 14.05 3.31
CA LEU A 293 15.38 13.14 4.09
C LEU A 293 13.88 13.34 3.80
N TYR A 294 13.42 14.58 3.70
CA TYR A 294 12.01 14.82 3.39
C TYR A 294 11.65 14.42 1.95
N PHE A 295 12.54 14.60 1.00
CA PHE A 295 12.35 14.13 -0.36
C PHE A 295 12.22 12.60 -0.47
N LYS A 296 12.78 11.83 0.48
CA LYS A 296 12.55 10.38 0.57
C LYS A 296 11.08 10.00 0.80
N ARG A 297 10.19 10.93 1.15
CA ARG A 297 8.75 10.68 1.21
C ARG A 297 8.12 10.39 -0.16
N TRP A 298 8.66 10.96 -1.24
CA TRP A 298 8.06 10.89 -2.57
C TRP A 298 7.71 9.48 -3.08
N PRO A 299 8.48 8.41 -2.81
CA PRO A 299 8.16 7.05 -3.20
C PRO A 299 6.78 6.55 -2.79
N ILE A 300 6.17 7.04 -1.70
CA ILE A 300 4.79 6.63 -1.34
C ILE A 300 3.75 7.13 -2.37
N GLU A 301 3.97 8.30 -2.95
CA GLU A 301 3.10 8.81 -4.02
C GLU A 301 3.23 7.95 -5.28
N GLN A 302 4.45 7.49 -5.59
CA GLN A 302 4.71 6.55 -6.68
C GLN A 302 4.10 5.17 -6.41
N LYS A 303 4.11 4.70 -5.14
CA LYS A 303 3.46 3.46 -4.74
C LYS A 303 1.93 3.55 -4.94
N TYR A 304 1.30 4.66 -4.61
CA TYR A 304 -0.11 4.86 -4.92
C TYR A 304 -0.40 4.93 -6.43
N ASP A 305 0.49 5.56 -7.20
CA ASP A 305 0.37 5.58 -8.67
C ASP A 305 0.46 4.16 -9.24
N GLU A 306 1.38 3.34 -8.76
CA GLU A 306 1.50 1.91 -9.10
C GLU A 306 0.20 1.15 -8.77
N ILE A 307 -0.30 1.27 -7.53
CA ILE A 307 -1.51 0.58 -7.08
C ILE A 307 -2.73 0.99 -7.92
N LYS A 308 -2.84 2.27 -8.26
CA LYS A 308 -3.97 2.79 -9.05
C LYS A 308 -3.87 2.46 -10.53
N ASN A 309 -2.69 2.59 -11.14
CA ASN A 309 -2.54 2.56 -12.59
C ASN A 309 -1.98 1.24 -13.13
N GLN A 310 -1.24 0.46 -12.33
CA GLN A 310 -0.70 -0.84 -12.75
C GLN A 310 -1.48 -2.00 -12.13
N HIS A 311 -1.82 -1.93 -10.85
CA HIS A 311 -2.72 -2.90 -10.23
C HIS A 311 -4.20 -2.62 -10.53
N LEU A 312 -4.54 -1.41 -10.99
CA LEU A 312 -5.90 -0.97 -11.34
C LEU A 312 -6.88 -1.17 -10.18
N ILE A 313 -6.47 -0.75 -8.97
CA ILE A 313 -7.23 -1.05 -7.74
C ILE A 313 -8.66 -0.49 -7.80
N GLU A 314 -8.89 0.64 -8.48
CA GLU A 314 -10.22 1.26 -8.61
C GLU A 314 -11.15 0.52 -9.58
N GLU A 315 -10.62 -0.46 -10.36
CA GLU A 315 -11.40 -1.34 -11.22
C GLU A 315 -11.87 -2.59 -10.46
N PHE A 316 -12.72 -2.38 -9.48
CA PHE A 316 -13.24 -3.46 -8.65
C PHE A 316 -14.12 -4.44 -9.41
N ASN A 317 -13.96 -5.75 -9.12
CA ASN A 317 -14.83 -6.81 -9.64
C ASN A 317 -16.13 -6.92 -8.85
N GLY A 318 -16.05 -6.65 -7.55
CA GLY A 318 -17.21 -6.64 -6.67
C GLY A 318 -17.80 -5.25 -6.48
N ARG A 319 -19.07 -5.20 -6.04
CA ARG A 319 -19.81 -3.96 -5.82
C ARG A 319 -20.20 -3.71 -4.38
N THR A 320 -19.90 -4.64 -3.45
CA THR A 320 -20.22 -4.50 -2.03
C THR A 320 -18.99 -4.04 -1.24
N SER A 321 -19.18 -3.45 -0.08
CA SER A 321 -18.11 -3.02 0.82
C SER A 321 -17.17 -4.17 1.18
N THR A 322 -17.71 -5.36 1.47
CA THR A 322 -16.93 -6.59 1.66
C THR A 322 -16.03 -6.89 0.47
N SER A 323 -16.58 -6.80 -0.75
CA SER A 323 -15.81 -7.06 -1.98
C SER A 323 -14.70 -6.04 -2.20
N ILE A 324 -14.96 -4.78 -1.90
CA ILE A 324 -13.97 -3.70 -1.99
C ILE A 324 -12.79 -3.96 -1.04
N GLN A 325 -13.09 -4.29 0.22
CA GLN A 325 -12.07 -4.58 1.23
C GLN A 325 -11.26 -5.82 0.87
N GLN A 326 -11.89 -6.90 0.39
CA GLN A 326 -11.19 -8.11 -0.07
C GLN A 326 -10.20 -7.78 -1.19
N GLU A 327 -10.67 -7.09 -2.25
CA GLU A 327 -9.83 -6.73 -3.40
C GLU A 327 -8.74 -5.72 -3.02
N PHE A 328 -8.98 -4.84 -2.04
CA PHE A 328 -7.97 -3.94 -1.51
C PHE A 328 -6.77 -4.72 -0.93
N TYR A 329 -7.00 -5.63 0.00
CA TYR A 329 -5.92 -6.41 0.62
C TYR A 329 -5.21 -7.33 -0.37
N ILE A 330 -5.94 -7.94 -1.31
CA ILE A 330 -5.32 -8.74 -2.38
C ILE A 330 -4.35 -7.88 -3.21
N ASN A 331 -4.74 -6.64 -3.57
CA ASN A 331 -3.87 -5.76 -4.35
C ASN A 331 -2.62 -5.34 -3.55
N LEU A 332 -2.73 -5.09 -2.25
CA LEU A 332 -1.56 -4.77 -1.41
C LEU A 332 -0.62 -5.97 -1.28
N LEU A 333 -1.15 -7.19 -1.09
CA LEU A 333 -0.35 -8.41 -1.10
C LEU A 333 0.41 -8.58 -2.43
N MET A 334 -0.29 -8.42 -3.55
CA MET A 334 0.31 -8.53 -4.88
C MET A 334 1.37 -7.46 -5.14
N ALA A 335 1.19 -6.24 -4.59
CA ALA A 335 2.18 -5.17 -4.66
C ALA A 335 3.45 -5.54 -3.87
N ASN A 336 3.31 -6.13 -2.68
CA ASN A 336 4.45 -6.61 -1.89
C ASN A 336 5.20 -7.74 -2.59
N LEU A 337 4.49 -8.71 -3.15
CA LEU A 337 5.11 -9.80 -3.90
C LEU A 337 5.85 -9.28 -5.14
N ALA A 338 5.28 -8.30 -5.84
CA ALA A 338 5.95 -7.64 -6.96
C ALA A 338 7.21 -6.87 -6.52
N SER A 339 7.20 -6.27 -5.32
CA SER A 339 8.37 -5.57 -4.77
C SER A 339 9.52 -6.52 -4.44
N LEU A 340 9.25 -7.74 -3.96
CA LEU A 340 10.29 -8.76 -3.76
C LEU A 340 10.98 -9.14 -5.08
N ILE A 341 10.20 -9.37 -6.13
CA ILE A 341 10.75 -9.69 -7.45
C ILE A 341 11.57 -8.53 -8.01
N LYS A 342 11.02 -7.29 -7.87
CA LYS A 342 11.72 -6.10 -8.35
C LYS A 342 13.03 -5.87 -7.64
N ALA A 343 13.08 -6.03 -6.32
CA ALA A 343 14.29 -5.81 -5.54
C ALA A 343 15.43 -6.76 -5.96
N ASP A 344 15.15 -8.03 -6.14
CA ASP A 344 16.11 -9.02 -6.65
C ASP A 344 16.58 -8.69 -8.07
N ALA A 345 15.63 -8.37 -8.96
CA ALA A 345 15.96 -8.02 -10.34
C ALA A 345 16.77 -6.71 -10.46
N ASP A 346 16.48 -5.71 -9.63
CA ASP A 346 17.23 -4.45 -9.58
C ASP A 346 18.66 -4.68 -9.09
N GLU A 347 18.89 -5.56 -8.11
CA GLU A 347 20.22 -5.93 -7.64
C GLU A 347 21.05 -6.58 -8.77
N VAL A 348 20.45 -7.49 -9.53
CA VAL A 348 21.09 -8.09 -10.71
C VAL A 348 21.40 -7.05 -11.80
N ILE A 349 20.45 -6.12 -12.04
CA ILE A 349 20.64 -5.04 -13.04
C ILE A 349 21.77 -4.11 -12.62
N GLU A 350 21.88 -3.76 -11.35
CA GLU A 350 22.90 -2.87 -10.81
C GLU A 350 24.29 -3.53 -10.85
N THR A 351 24.37 -4.80 -10.46
CA THR A 351 25.64 -5.59 -10.52
C THR A 351 26.18 -5.71 -11.94
N ASN A 352 25.29 -5.84 -12.94
CA ASN A 352 25.66 -5.98 -14.35
C ASN A 352 25.71 -4.63 -15.10
N ALA A 353 25.59 -3.48 -14.39
CA ALA A 353 25.62 -2.17 -15.02
C ALA A 353 27.03 -1.82 -15.53
N LYS A 354 27.13 -1.46 -16.83
CA LYS A 354 28.38 -1.01 -17.41
C LYS A 354 28.61 0.47 -17.12
N PRO A 355 29.85 0.91 -16.82
CA PRO A 355 30.16 2.33 -16.64
C PRO A 355 29.83 3.21 -17.86
N THR A 356 29.80 2.59 -19.05
CA THR A 356 29.46 3.25 -20.31
C THR A 356 27.98 3.44 -20.54
N ASN A 357 27.09 2.94 -19.66
CA ASN A 357 25.65 3.10 -19.82
C ASN A 357 25.26 4.56 -19.69
N LYS A 358 24.58 5.10 -20.70
CA LYS A 358 24.06 6.47 -20.71
C LYS A 358 23.01 6.71 -19.62
N TYR A 359 22.26 5.68 -19.23
CA TYR A 359 21.18 5.74 -18.24
C TYR A 359 21.34 4.64 -17.21
N ARG A 360 20.82 4.89 -16.00
CA ARG A 360 20.55 3.83 -15.02
C ARG A 360 19.26 3.13 -15.41
N TYR A 361 19.17 1.85 -15.09
CA TYR A 361 18.00 1.01 -15.40
C TYR A 361 17.45 0.38 -14.13
N GLN A 362 16.17 0.03 -14.16
CA GLN A 362 15.48 -0.76 -13.14
C GLN A 362 14.59 -1.79 -13.83
N ALA A 363 14.18 -2.82 -13.10
CA ALA A 363 13.23 -3.81 -13.60
C ALA A 363 11.86 -3.16 -13.91
N ASN A 364 11.22 -3.63 -14.98
CA ASN A 364 9.93 -3.11 -15.41
C ASN A 364 8.81 -3.67 -14.53
N ARG A 365 8.28 -2.83 -13.66
CA ARG A 365 7.25 -3.22 -12.69
C ARG A 365 5.94 -3.69 -13.32
N ALA A 366 5.51 -3.07 -14.41
CA ALA A 366 4.30 -3.48 -15.11
C ALA A 366 4.43 -4.91 -15.68
N TYR A 367 5.62 -5.25 -16.18
CA TYR A 367 5.94 -6.61 -16.61
C TYR A 367 5.85 -7.60 -15.42
N ILE A 368 6.49 -7.28 -14.30
CA ILE A 368 6.49 -8.11 -13.10
C ILE A 368 5.05 -8.38 -12.64
N ILE A 369 4.22 -7.33 -12.52
CA ILE A 369 2.82 -7.44 -12.10
C ILE A 369 2.02 -8.32 -13.07
N GLY A 370 2.21 -8.14 -14.36
CA GLY A 370 1.53 -8.93 -15.40
C GLY A 370 1.89 -10.42 -15.33
N ARG A 371 3.18 -10.74 -15.14
CA ARG A 371 3.65 -12.12 -14.99
C ARG A 371 3.18 -12.75 -13.69
N LEU A 372 3.29 -12.01 -12.58
CA LEU A 372 2.87 -12.46 -11.26
C LEU A 372 1.39 -12.84 -11.23
N LYS A 373 0.51 -12.02 -11.80
CA LYS A 373 -0.93 -12.31 -11.90
C LYS A 373 -1.24 -13.61 -12.64
N LYS A 374 -0.40 -14.03 -13.58
CA LYS A 374 -0.58 -15.28 -14.33
C LYS A 374 -0.03 -16.50 -13.59
N ILE A 375 1.11 -16.36 -12.92
CA ILE A 375 1.85 -17.51 -12.34
C ILE A 375 1.48 -17.75 -10.88
N PHE A 376 1.17 -16.71 -10.11
CA PHE A 376 0.88 -16.86 -8.69
C PHE A 376 -0.35 -17.75 -8.38
N PRO A 377 -1.52 -17.59 -9.03
CA PRO A 377 -2.68 -18.44 -8.74
C PRO A 377 -2.44 -19.95 -9.00
N PRO A 378 -1.88 -20.38 -10.15
CA PRO A 378 -1.57 -21.80 -10.35
C PRO A 378 -0.53 -22.36 -9.37
N VAL A 379 0.41 -21.54 -8.90
CA VAL A 379 1.35 -21.97 -7.85
C VAL A 379 0.64 -22.09 -6.50
N VAL A 380 -0.24 -21.14 -6.14
CA VAL A 380 -1.02 -21.23 -4.89
C VAL A 380 -1.83 -22.52 -4.80
N ILE A 381 -2.38 -23.01 -5.90
CA ILE A 381 -3.14 -24.28 -5.93
C ILE A 381 -2.26 -25.51 -6.21
N ARG A 382 -0.95 -25.37 -6.25
CA ARG A 382 0.02 -26.44 -6.56
C ARG A 382 -0.15 -27.08 -7.95
N GLN A 383 -0.78 -26.37 -8.88
CA GLN A 383 -0.82 -26.76 -10.30
C GLN A 383 0.53 -26.56 -10.97
N LEU A 384 1.26 -25.53 -10.54
CA LEU A 384 2.67 -25.31 -10.86
C LEU A 384 3.51 -25.43 -9.59
N PRO A 385 4.74 -25.91 -9.70
CA PRO A 385 5.69 -25.91 -8.58
C PRO A 385 6.06 -24.49 -8.19
N VAL A 386 6.54 -24.28 -6.97
CA VAL A 386 6.97 -22.95 -6.48
C VAL A 386 8.11 -22.40 -7.34
N ASP A 387 8.98 -23.27 -7.84
CA ASP A 387 10.08 -22.90 -8.75
C ASP A 387 9.62 -22.20 -10.04
N ALA A 388 8.37 -22.37 -10.47
CA ALA A 388 7.82 -21.64 -11.62
C ALA A 388 7.86 -20.11 -11.42
N ILE A 389 7.93 -19.64 -10.19
CA ILE A 389 8.06 -18.23 -9.85
C ILE A 389 9.49 -17.75 -10.08
N ILE A 390 10.50 -18.61 -9.89
CA ILE A 390 11.91 -18.25 -10.10
C ILE A 390 12.11 -17.72 -11.52
N VAL A 391 11.39 -18.28 -12.49
CA VAL A 391 11.43 -17.79 -13.88
C VAL A 391 11.09 -16.31 -13.98
N ILE A 392 10.14 -15.80 -13.17
CA ILE A 392 9.78 -14.37 -13.18
C ILE A 392 10.94 -13.51 -12.66
N PHE A 393 11.65 -13.98 -11.63
CA PHE A 393 12.81 -13.27 -11.09
C PHE A 393 13.89 -13.12 -12.15
N ASP A 394 14.21 -14.21 -12.86
CA ASP A 394 15.24 -14.21 -13.90
C ASP A 394 14.85 -13.38 -15.12
N GLU A 395 13.62 -13.51 -15.62
CA GLU A 395 13.10 -12.71 -16.74
C GLU A 395 13.08 -11.22 -16.40
N SER A 396 12.75 -10.85 -15.14
CA SER A 396 12.56 -9.45 -14.74
C SER A 396 13.85 -8.63 -14.80
N SER A 397 15.01 -9.26 -14.61
CA SER A 397 16.31 -8.59 -14.78
C SER A 397 16.64 -8.23 -16.23
N ASN A 398 15.98 -8.88 -17.20
CA ASN A 398 16.15 -8.63 -18.63
C ASN A 398 15.17 -7.59 -19.18
N VAL A 399 13.98 -7.42 -18.55
CA VAL A 399 12.97 -6.45 -18.96
C VAL A 399 13.12 -5.16 -18.16
N LYS A 400 13.86 -4.20 -18.72
CA LYS A 400 14.34 -3.00 -18.02
C LYS A 400 13.60 -1.74 -18.43
N SER A 401 13.47 -0.80 -17.50
CA SER A 401 13.00 0.57 -17.73
C SER A 401 14.09 1.55 -17.35
N GLN A 402 14.23 2.64 -18.13
CA GLN A 402 15.18 3.70 -17.82
C GLN A 402 14.76 4.49 -16.59
N ILE A 403 15.72 4.76 -15.71
CA ILE A 403 15.54 5.75 -14.64
C ILE A 403 15.89 7.12 -15.21
N GLN A 404 14.92 8.03 -15.22
CA GLN A 404 15.11 9.41 -15.67
C GLN A 404 15.14 10.35 -14.45
N PRO A 405 16.32 10.66 -13.91
CA PRO A 405 16.44 11.58 -12.78
C PRO A 405 15.92 12.96 -13.16
N GLY A 406 15.22 13.62 -12.22
CA GLY A 406 14.75 14.98 -12.42
C GLY A 406 13.56 15.15 -13.38
N ARG A 407 12.95 14.07 -13.87
CA ARG A 407 11.71 14.16 -14.63
C ARG A 407 10.60 14.71 -13.76
N SER A 408 10.33 16.01 -13.91
CA SER A 408 9.18 16.68 -13.30
C SER A 408 8.05 16.70 -14.32
N CYS A 409 6.92 16.11 -13.97
CA CYS A 409 5.67 16.32 -14.71
C CYS A 409 4.89 17.38 -13.93
N PRO A 410 4.81 18.65 -14.43
CA PRO A 410 4.03 19.67 -13.76
C PRO A 410 2.59 19.17 -13.60
N ARG A 411 2.09 19.21 -12.36
CA ARG A 411 0.67 18.89 -12.11
C ARG A 411 -0.14 19.81 -13.01
N LYS A 412 -0.92 19.24 -13.93
CA LYS A 412 -1.90 20.02 -14.70
C LYS A 412 -2.76 20.71 -13.66
N LYS A 413 -2.62 22.05 -13.54
CA LYS A 413 -3.50 22.85 -12.69
C LYS A 413 -4.90 22.52 -13.16
N GLY A 414 -5.67 21.80 -12.33
CA GLY A 414 -7.05 21.44 -12.64
C GLY A 414 -7.78 22.72 -12.96
N GLY A 415 -8.21 22.92 -14.22
CA GLY A 415 -9.05 24.05 -14.57
C GLY A 415 -10.25 24.00 -13.63
N LYS A 416 -10.67 25.17 -13.12
CA LYS A 416 -11.92 25.31 -12.36
C LYS A 416 -13.00 24.55 -13.14
N GLY A 417 -13.54 23.45 -12.57
CA GLY A 417 -14.65 22.70 -13.14
C GLY A 417 -14.36 21.37 -13.83
N ARG A 418 -13.12 20.84 -13.88
CA ARG A 418 -12.92 19.44 -14.25
C ARG A 418 -13.24 18.56 -13.04
N GLU A 419 -14.54 18.25 -12.89
CA GLU A 419 -14.93 17.09 -12.08
C GLU A 419 -14.15 15.86 -12.60
N ARG A 420 -13.56 15.07 -11.68
CA ARG A 420 -13.03 13.76 -12.05
C ARG A 420 -14.18 13.04 -12.77
N LYS A 421 -13.96 12.65 -14.03
CA LYS A 421 -14.89 11.76 -14.70
C LYS A 421 -14.84 10.45 -13.90
N HIS A 422 -15.82 10.23 -13.05
CA HIS A 422 -16.06 8.95 -12.42
C HIS A 422 -16.50 8.01 -13.53
N PHE A 423 -15.53 7.31 -14.12
CA PHE A 423 -15.81 6.25 -15.06
C PHE A 423 -16.45 5.14 -14.24
N TYR A 424 -17.75 4.96 -14.40
CA TYR A 424 -18.38 3.72 -14.03
C TYR A 424 -17.60 2.61 -14.74
N ASN A 425 -17.13 1.62 -13.95
CA ASN A 425 -16.37 0.46 -14.40
C ASN A 425 -16.98 -0.15 -15.67
N ARG A 426 -16.70 0.39 -16.83
CA ARG A 426 -16.92 -0.28 -18.11
C ARG A 426 -15.74 -1.20 -18.33
N LYS A 427 -15.79 -2.37 -17.68
CA LYS A 427 -14.79 -3.39 -17.91
C LYS A 427 -14.79 -3.78 -19.38
N THR A 428 -13.62 -3.78 -19.97
CA THR A 428 -13.42 -4.23 -21.33
C THR A 428 -13.77 -5.71 -21.47
N ALA A 429 -14.17 -6.13 -22.65
CA ALA A 429 -14.39 -7.55 -22.95
C ALA A 429 -13.06 -8.28 -23.24
N VAL A 430 -11.97 -7.50 -23.41
CA VAL A 430 -10.63 -8.00 -23.76
C VAL A 430 -9.66 -7.67 -22.65
#